data_4583896399d4f61ee0157495d69e6ea2
#
_entry.id   4583896399d4f61ee0157495d69e6ea2
#
_cell.length_a   1.000
_cell.length_b   1.000
_cell.length_c   1.000
_cell.angle_alpha   90.00
_cell.angle_beta   90.00
_cell.angle_gamma   90.00
#
_symmetry.space_group_name_H-M   'P 1'
#
loop_
_entity.id
_entity.type
_entity.pdbx_description
1 polymer ?
#
loop_
_entity_poly.entity_id
_entity_poly.type
_entity_poly.pdbx_seq_one_letter_code
_entity_poly.pdbx_strand_id
1 'polypeptide(L)'
;MAADEMKDQEGDRIPWTDDAQALLKKVPFFIRKNVEKEAEDYARSHGMSRVEASVIVRIKASKAGEGGESPSESSSSFASDPGSSTQAAPSSSTSEQTLSSPAEPVRTNEPSVSRSPQNSSAGGLREFASFVVLRVDPEWRKVHPAEVGHGKKEFSDVIRNFDSMLASSSYSLVGLSGIGDILLWRVGTNISLLQEMTGKLLSTYLGRYLTVEKSFLGLLGEGASRAPFAPRNSRFIHLRPVIRTKDWHLQVDYVRDGIERERKAVIDRFPGVRVTMASSFGLDESDILMIMESDAAESIVDLNQALQETQENRYLQTSCRGITGVSRPLGEVLDMLGGV
;
A
#
# COMPACT_ATOMS: atom_id res chain seq x y z
N MET A 1 45.14 -6.62 31.75
CA MET A 1 44.04 -7.48 32.15
C MET A 1 42.82 -7.04 31.35
N ALA A 2 42.69 -7.45 30.09
CA ALA A 2 41.49 -7.27 29.27
C ALA A 2 41.68 -8.00 27.94
N ALA A 3 42.00 -9.30 27.99
CA ALA A 3 42.21 -10.12 26.78
C ALA A 3 41.73 -11.58 26.98
N ASP A 4 40.83 -11.83 27.95
CA ASP A 4 40.48 -13.22 28.34
C ASP A 4 38.94 -13.46 28.41
N GLU A 5 38.09 -12.52 27.95
CA GLU A 5 36.62 -12.70 27.99
C GLU A 5 35.96 -12.96 26.60
N MET A 6 36.74 -13.26 25.58
CA MET A 6 36.17 -13.52 24.21
C MET A 6 36.31 -14.97 23.75
N LYS A 7 36.48 -15.95 24.64
CA LYS A 7 36.74 -17.36 24.25
C LYS A 7 35.65 -18.38 24.64
N ASP A 8 34.57 -18.00 25.29
CA ASP A 8 33.57 -18.96 25.83
C ASP A 8 32.24 -19.04 25.09
N GLN A 9 32.12 -18.56 23.82
CA GLN A 9 30.91 -18.71 23.03
C GLN A 9 31.00 -19.65 21.84
N GLU A 10 32.06 -20.38 21.67
CA GLU A 10 32.23 -21.28 20.50
C GLU A 10 31.89 -22.76 20.80
N GLY A 11 31.50 -23.11 22.02
CA GLY A 11 31.34 -24.48 22.53
C GLY A 11 29.95 -25.11 22.36
N ASP A 12 28.90 -24.37 21.96
CA ASP A 12 27.51 -24.90 22.00
C ASP A 12 26.74 -24.73 20.68
N ARG A 13 27.43 -24.64 19.54
CA ARG A 13 26.78 -24.54 18.23
C ARG A 13 26.46 -25.92 17.69
N ILE A 14 25.19 -26.17 17.39
CA ILE A 14 24.74 -27.39 16.72
C ILE A 14 25.21 -27.35 15.26
N PRO A 15 25.88 -28.39 14.73
CA PRO A 15 26.34 -28.43 13.34
C PRO A 15 25.16 -28.41 12.36
N TRP A 16 25.34 -27.74 11.24
CA TRP A 16 24.33 -27.58 10.20
C TRP A 16 24.64 -28.48 9.01
N THR A 17 23.61 -29.07 8.41
CA THR A 17 23.76 -29.79 7.14
C THR A 17 23.98 -28.81 5.98
N ASP A 18 24.63 -29.26 4.89
CA ASP A 18 24.89 -28.40 3.72
C ASP A 18 23.60 -27.85 3.10
N ASP A 19 22.53 -28.64 3.07
CA ASP A 19 21.22 -28.22 2.58
C ASP A 19 20.58 -27.15 3.49
N ALA A 20 20.71 -27.28 4.80
CA ALA A 20 20.24 -26.29 5.77
C ALA A 20 21.02 -24.98 5.61
N GLN A 21 22.35 -25.06 5.45
CA GLN A 21 23.18 -23.89 5.17
C GLN A 21 22.81 -23.19 3.84
N ALA A 22 22.51 -23.98 2.81
CA ALA A 22 22.08 -23.45 1.52
C ALA A 22 20.73 -22.71 1.63
N LEU A 23 19.80 -23.20 2.44
CA LEU A 23 18.54 -22.52 2.74
C LEU A 23 18.77 -21.27 3.58
N LEU A 24 19.65 -21.32 4.59
CA LEU A 24 20.00 -20.17 5.41
C LEU A 24 20.67 -19.05 4.59
N LYS A 25 21.46 -19.38 3.57
CA LYS A 25 22.06 -18.39 2.66
C LYS A 25 21.02 -17.66 1.81
N LYS A 26 19.86 -18.28 1.54
CA LYS A 26 18.72 -17.64 0.86
C LYS A 26 17.93 -16.69 1.77
N VAL A 27 18.15 -16.76 3.08
CA VAL A 27 17.55 -15.86 4.06
C VAL A 27 18.28 -14.53 4.05
N PRO A 28 17.59 -13.38 3.98
CA PRO A 28 18.19 -12.06 4.08
C PRO A 28 19.10 -11.92 5.31
N PHE A 29 20.27 -11.28 5.13
CA PHE A 29 21.34 -11.29 6.13
C PHE A 29 20.91 -10.72 7.50
N PHE A 30 19.99 -9.73 7.50
CA PHE A 30 19.56 -9.03 8.70
C PHE A 30 18.65 -9.88 9.64
N ILE A 31 17.99 -10.91 9.11
CA ILE A 31 17.20 -11.87 9.92
C ILE A 31 17.90 -13.22 10.04
N ARG A 32 18.99 -13.44 9.31
CA ARG A 32 19.72 -14.71 9.26
C ARG A 32 20.15 -15.18 10.65
N LYS A 33 20.67 -14.28 11.49
CA LYS A 33 21.05 -14.58 12.88
C LYS A 33 19.86 -15.03 13.74
N ASN A 34 18.69 -14.45 13.53
CA ASN A 34 17.48 -14.83 14.27
C ASN A 34 16.98 -16.21 13.84
N VAL A 35 16.99 -16.49 12.52
CA VAL A 35 16.62 -17.80 11.97
C VAL A 35 17.63 -18.86 12.39
N GLU A 36 18.93 -18.54 12.40
CA GLU A 36 19.99 -19.39 12.88
C GLU A 36 19.77 -19.79 14.34
N LYS A 37 19.58 -18.79 15.20
CA LYS A 37 19.33 -19.02 16.64
C LYS A 37 18.07 -19.86 16.86
N GLU A 38 16.98 -19.55 16.18
CA GLU A 38 15.70 -20.25 16.33
C GLU A 38 15.78 -21.70 15.83
N ALA A 39 16.54 -21.94 14.75
CA ALA A 39 16.78 -23.29 14.24
C ALA A 39 17.65 -24.11 15.19
N GLU A 40 18.67 -23.50 15.80
CA GLU A 40 19.50 -24.16 16.82
C GLU A 40 18.70 -24.43 18.11
N ASP A 41 17.88 -23.48 18.56
CA ASP A 41 17.01 -23.66 19.73
C ASP A 41 15.96 -24.75 19.50
N TYR A 42 15.39 -24.81 18.28
CA TYR A 42 14.49 -25.89 17.89
C TYR A 42 15.19 -27.24 17.88
N ALA A 43 16.35 -27.32 17.24
CA ALA A 43 17.14 -28.57 17.18
C ALA A 43 17.53 -29.05 18.61
N ARG A 44 17.90 -28.10 19.50
CA ARG A 44 18.26 -28.38 20.88
C ARG A 44 17.06 -28.88 21.68
N SER A 45 15.89 -28.26 21.54
CA SER A 45 14.67 -28.67 22.24
C SER A 45 14.14 -30.02 21.80
N HIS A 46 14.47 -30.47 20.59
CA HIS A 46 14.06 -31.75 20.02
C HIS A 46 15.18 -32.81 20.03
N GLY A 47 16.31 -32.56 20.74
CA GLY A 47 17.40 -33.50 20.87
C GLY A 47 18.12 -33.86 19.57
N MET A 48 18.09 -32.97 18.56
CA MET A 48 18.72 -33.18 17.29
C MET A 48 20.22 -32.91 17.36
N SER A 49 21.03 -33.79 16.81
CA SER A 49 22.50 -33.64 16.78
C SER A 49 23.00 -32.66 15.70
N ARG A 50 22.13 -32.26 14.77
CA ARG A 50 22.42 -31.32 13.68
C ARG A 50 21.15 -30.60 13.24
N VAL A 51 21.32 -29.40 12.68
CA VAL A 51 20.22 -28.64 12.08
C VAL A 51 20.05 -29.10 10.62
N GLU A 52 18.90 -29.66 10.32
CA GLU A 52 18.54 -30.11 8.97
C GLU A 52 17.69 -29.08 8.22
N ALA A 53 17.62 -29.20 6.89
CA ALA A 53 16.78 -28.38 6.04
C ALA A 53 15.29 -28.41 6.45
N SER A 54 14.83 -29.57 6.95
CA SER A 54 13.49 -29.79 7.50
C SER A 54 13.14 -28.85 8.65
N VAL A 55 14.12 -28.51 9.51
CA VAL A 55 13.94 -27.58 10.64
C VAL A 55 13.64 -26.18 10.13
N ILE A 56 14.38 -25.70 9.13
CA ILE A 56 14.15 -24.37 8.54
C ILE A 56 12.77 -24.30 7.87
N VAL A 57 12.40 -25.36 7.14
CA VAL A 57 11.07 -25.47 6.51
C VAL A 57 9.95 -25.46 7.57
N ARG A 58 10.17 -26.16 8.69
CA ARG A 58 9.20 -26.26 9.79
C ARG A 58 9.06 -24.96 10.57
N ILE A 59 10.15 -24.25 10.86
CA ILE A 59 10.12 -22.90 11.43
C ILE A 59 9.35 -21.94 10.49
N LYS A 60 9.58 -22.07 9.19
CA LYS A 60 8.82 -21.33 8.19
C LYS A 60 7.33 -21.69 8.22
N ALA A 61 6.99 -22.95 8.37
CA ALA A 61 5.60 -23.42 8.43
C ALA A 61 4.92 -23.05 9.76
N SER A 62 5.62 -23.12 10.92
CA SER A 62 5.06 -22.73 12.22
C SER A 62 4.75 -21.23 12.29
N LYS A 63 5.57 -20.38 11.66
CA LYS A 63 5.32 -18.95 11.54
C LYS A 63 4.28 -18.58 10.48
N ALA A 64 4.03 -19.47 9.52
CA ALA A 64 2.93 -19.35 8.56
C ALA A 64 1.61 -19.94 9.11
N GLY A 65 1.65 -20.68 10.24
CA GLY A 65 0.56 -21.50 10.75
C GLY A 65 0.05 -21.15 12.15
N GLU A 66 0.27 -19.94 12.66
CA GLU A 66 -0.52 -19.45 13.80
C GLU A 66 -1.96 -19.06 13.40
N GLY A 67 -2.46 -19.70 12.35
CA GLY A 67 -3.85 -19.71 11.89
C GLY A 67 -4.22 -21.05 11.31
N GLY A 68 -4.46 -22.10 12.13
CA GLY A 68 -5.20 -23.29 11.67
C GLY A 68 -4.45 -24.63 11.71
N GLU A 69 -4.88 -25.47 12.60
CA GLU A 69 -4.93 -26.95 12.69
C GLU A 69 -3.98 -27.86 11.90
N SER A 70 -3.45 -28.80 12.63
CA SER A 70 -2.63 -29.94 12.21
C SER A 70 -3.37 -30.90 11.27
N PRO A 71 -2.68 -31.58 10.37
CA PRO A 71 -3.09 -32.91 9.93
C PRO A 71 -2.07 -33.97 10.31
N SER A 72 -2.65 -35.07 10.79
CA SER A 72 -2.08 -36.36 11.14
C SER A 72 -1.37 -37.07 9.98
N GLU A 73 -0.39 -37.86 10.38
CA GLU A 73 0.36 -38.82 9.56
C GLU A 73 -0.54 -39.88 8.86
N SER A 74 -0.19 -40.21 7.63
CA SER A 74 -0.25 -41.60 7.16
C SER A 74 0.69 -41.83 5.98
N SER A 75 1.42 -42.89 6.13
CA SER A 75 2.48 -43.49 5.30
C SER A 75 1.96 -44.26 4.08
N SER A 76 2.85 -44.39 3.11
CA SER A 76 3.19 -45.55 2.26
C SER A 76 3.07 -45.25 0.75
N SER A 77 4.10 -45.27 0.03
CA SER A 77 4.96 -46.30 -0.58
C SER A 77 4.65 -46.61 -2.05
N PHE A 78 5.72 -46.50 -2.88
CA PHE A 78 6.08 -47.26 -4.10
C PHE A 78 5.24 -47.16 -5.39
N ALA A 79 5.71 -46.85 -6.51
CA ALA A 79 6.77 -47.23 -7.39
C ALA A 79 6.33 -47.17 -8.88
N SER A 80 7.21 -46.72 -9.72
CA SER A 80 7.54 -47.19 -11.11
C SER A 80 6.67 -46.83 -12.32
N ASP A 81 7.30 -46.12 -13.21
CA ASP A 81 7.27 -45.97 -14.66
C ASP A 81 7.31 -47.34 -15.43
N PRO A 82 7.20 -47.41 -16.75
CA PRO A 82 7.06 -46.45 -17.87
C PRO A 82 6.18 -46.91 -19.07
N GLY A 83 6.05 -46.04 -20.09
CA GLY A 83 5.91 -46.59 -21.46
C GLY A 83 4.87 -45.95 -22.39
N SER A 84 5.32 -45.05 -23.22
CA SER A 84 5.38 -45.12 -24.70
C SER A 84 4.11 -44.98 -25.57
N SER A 85 4.17 -43.96 -26.37
CA SER A 85 3.97 -43.88 -27.85
C SER A 85 2.56 -43.72 -28.45
N THR A 86 2.41 -42.66 -29.20
CA THR A 86 2.27 -42.53 -30.66
C THR A 86 0.91 -42.30 -31.28
N GLN A 87 0.81 -41.12 -31.90
CA GLN A 87 0.26 -40.76 -33.23
C GLN A 87 -1.25 -40.88 -33.55
N ALA A 88 -1.75 -39.82 -34.08
CA ALA A 88 -2.21 -39.45 -35.42
C ALA A 88 -3.67 -38.96 -35.51
N ALA A 89 -3.80 -37.77 -36.05
CA ALA A 89 -5.00 -37.29 -36.77
C ALA A 89 -5.07 -37.97 -38.17
N PRO A 90 -6.06 -37.76 -39.05
CA PRO A 90 -6.91 -36.58 -39.26
C PRO A 90 -8.35 -36.87 -39.84
N SER A 91 -8.99 -35.75 -40.21
CA SER A 91 -9.88 -35.51 -41.36
C SER A 91 -11.39 -35.61 -41.20
N SER A 92 -12.02 -34.45 -41.39
CA SER A 92 -12.98 -33.98 -42.43
C SER A 92 -14.33 -34.67 -42.59
N SER A 93 -15.43 -33.90 -42.54
CA SER A 93 -16.26 -33.45 -43.68
C SER A 93 -17.63 -32.91 -43.25
N THR A 94 -17.92 -31.72 -43.60
CA THR A 94 -19.06 -31.12 -44.31
C THR A 94 -20.39 -31.90 -44.35
N SER A 95 -21.51 -31.27 -43.94
CA SER A 95 -22.68 -31.04 -44.77
C SER A 95 -23.77 -30.21 -44.08
N GLU A 96 -24.32 -29.26 -44.85
CA GLU A 96 -25.46 -28.38 -44.60
C GLU A 96 -26.79 -29.12 -44.49
N GLN A 97 -27.77 -28.53 -43.84
CA GLN A 97 -29.07 -28.07 -44.31
C GLN A 97 -30.13 -27.96 -43.21
N THR A 98 -30.55 -26.78 -42.96
CA THR A 98 -31.86 -26.08 -43.17
C THR A 98 -33.04 -26.42 -42.26
N LEU A 99 -33.58 -25.35 -41.73
CA LEU A 99 -34.98 -24.87 -41.58
C LEU A 99 -35.82 -25.30 -40.37
N SER A 100 -36.24 -24.25 -39.74
CA SER A 100 -37.55 -23.87 -39.18
C SER A 100 -37.77 -23.95 -37.66
N SER A 101 -38.05 -22.76 -37.17
CA SER A 101 -38.66 -22.28 -35.91
C SER A 101 -40.01 -22.93 -35.59
N PRO A 102 -40.64 -22.75 -34.36
CA PRO A 102 -40.39 -21.74 -33.34
C PRO A 102 -40.38 -22.21 -31.85
N ALA A 103 -39.76 -21.43 -31.06
CA ALA A 103 -39.99 -20.95 -29.71
C ALA A 103 -40.70 -21.76 -28.61
N GLU A 104 -39.96 -22.08 -27.57
CA GLU A 104 -40.41 -21.94 -26.18
C GLU A 104 -39.17 -21.61 -25.29
N PRO A 105 -39.30 -20.83 -24.18
CA PRO A 105 -38.14 -20.28 -23.47
C PRO A 105 -37.55 -21.35 -22.54
N VAL A 106 -36.34 -21.74 -22.88
CA VAL A 106 -35.52 -22.58 -21.98
C VAL A 106 -35.02 -21.70 -20.83
N ARG A 107 -35.45 -22.02 -19.63
CA ARG A 107 -34.88 -21.51 -18.38
C ARG A 107 -33.41 -21.93 -18.32
N THR A 108 -32.51 -21.01 -18.57
CA THR A 108 -31.08 -21.19 -18.30
C THR A 108 -30.87 -21.21 -16.79
N ASN A 109 -30.55 -22.37 -16.26
CA ASN A 109 -29.95 -22.49 -14.95
C ASN A 109 -28.54 -21.93 -15.01
N GLU A 110 -28.38 -20.70 -14.58
CA GLU A 110 -27.07 -20.17 -14.22
C GLU A 110 -26.55 -20.94 -13.01
N PRO A 111 -25.30 -21.43 -13.03
CA PRO A 111 -24.68 -21.95 -11.83
C PRO A 111 -24.49 -20.78 -10.87
N SER A 112 -25.28 -20.75 -9.82
CA SER A 112 -25.07 -19.87 -8.68
C SER A 112 -23.73 -20.19 -8.05
N VAL A 113 -22.70 -19.44 -8.44
CA VAL A 113 -21.45 -19.38 -7.68
C VAL A 113 -21.78 -18.65 -6.39
N SER A 114 -22.12 -19.41 -5.36
CA SER A 114 -22.19 -18.92 -4.00
C SER A 114 -20.78 -18.51 -3.55
N ARG A 115 -20.40 -17.27 -3.83
CA ARG A 115 -19.34 -16.59 -3.12
C ARG A 115 -19.88 -16.26 -1.75
N SER A 116 -19.56 -17.08 -0.79
CA SER A 116 -19.68 -16.73 0.61
C SER A 116 -18.73 -15.56 0.87
N PRO A 117 -19.21 -14.38 1.26
CA PRO A 117 -18.34 -13.37 1.82
C PRO A 117 -18.12 -13.76 3.28
N GLN A 118 -17.13 -14.59 3.53
CA GLN A 118 -16.58 -14.70 4.89
C GLN A 118 -15.65 -13.51 5.09
N ASN A 119 -16.20 -12.44 5.63
CA ASN A 119 -15.58 -11.60 6.66
C ASN A 119 -16.60 -10.59 7.16
N SER A 120 -17.51 -11.03 8.01
CA SER A 120 -18.22 -10.16 8.93
C SER A 120 -17.47 -10.13 10.26
N SER A 121 -16.28 -9.54 10.27
CA SER A 121 -15.77 -8.90 11.47
C SER A 121 -16.55 -7.60 11.63
N ALA A 122 -16.93 -7.24 12.84
CA ALA A 122 -17.57 -5.98 13.22
C ALA A 122 -16.64 -4.82 12.84
N GLY A 123 -16.58 -4.51 11.54
CA GLY A 123 -15.70 -3.52 10.96
C GLY A 123 -16.37 -2.16 11.06
N GLY A 124 -15.70 -1.23 11.72
CA GLY A 124 -15.98 0.19 11.53
C GLY A 124 -15.95 0.53 10.04
N LEU A 125 -16.69 1.56 9.62
CA LEU A 125 -16.68 2.04 8.24
C LEU A 125 -15.24 2.36 7.82
N ARG A 126 -14.78 1.73 6.74
CA ARG A 126 -13.44 1.98 6.20
C ARG A 126 -13.44 3.32 5.48
N GLU A 127 -12.42 4.14 5.73
CA GLU A 127 -12.30 5.47 5.17
C GLU A 127 -11.27 5.48 4.03
N PHE A 128 -11.56 6.29 3.01
CA PHE A 128 -10.66 6.55 1.89
C PHE A 128 -10.01 7.91 2.06
N ALA A 129 -8.70 7.98 1.84
CA ALA A 129 -7.96 9.22 1.66
C ALA A 129 -7.86 9.51 0.16
N SER A 130 -8.31 10.67 -0.25
CA SER A 130 -8.21 11.15 -1.64
C SER A 130 -7.41 12.43 -1.67
N PHE A 131 -6.44 12.49 -2.57
CA PHE A 131 -5.64 13.68 -2.84
C PHE A 131 -5.86 14.11 -4.28
N VAL A 132 -6.13 15.40 -4.49
CA VAL A 132 -6.24 15.96 -5.84
C VAL A 132 -5.31 17.16 -5.93
N VAL A 133 -4.42 17.14 -6.92
CA VAL A 133 -3.54 18.24 -7.28
C VAL A 133 -4.17 18.99 -8.44
N LEU A 134 -4.43 20.26 -8.21
CA LEU A 134 -5.01 21.16 -9.21
C LEU A 134 -3.95 22.19 -9.63
N ARG A 135 -3.88 22.40 -10.93
CA ARG A 135 -3.08 23.46 -11.55
C ARG A 135 -4.01 24.54 -12.07
N VAL A 136 -3.66 25.80 -11.81
CA VAL A 136 -4.39 26.94 -12.37
C VAL A 136 -3.81 27.35 -13.73
N ASP A 137 -4.71 27.58 -14.68
CA ASP A 137 -4.35 28.18 -15.97
C ASP A 137 -3.86 29.63 -15.76
N PRO A 138 -2.75 30.06 -16.37
CA PRO A 138 -2.29 31.45 -16.33
C PRO A 138 -3.32 32.49 -16.75
N GLU A 139 -4.30 32.13 -17.59
CA GLU A 139 -5.39 33.03 -18.01
C GLU A 139 -6.25 33.48 -16.82
N TRP A 140 -6.32 32.71 -15.74
CA TRP A 140 -6.98 33.10 -14.49
C TRP A 140 -6.52 34.45 -13.98
N ARG A 141 -5.22 34.77 -14.11
CA ARG A 141 -4.64 36.05 -13.65
C ARG A 141 -5.05 37.26 -14.48
N LYS A 142 -5.68 37.03 -15.65
CA LYS A 142 -6.20 38.08 -16.54
C LYS A 142 -7.69 38.31 -16.35
N VAL A 143 -8.37 37.49 -15.54
CA VAL A 143 -9.78 37.61 -15.25
C VAL A 143 -10.05 38.86 -14.43
N HIS A 144 -11.19 39.52 -14.72
CA HIS A 144 -11.59 40.74 -14.01
C HIS A 144 -11.77 40.45 -12.49
N PRO A 145 -11.30 41.35 -11.58
CA PRO A 145 -11.33 41.10 -10.13
C PRO A 145 -12.70 40.70 -9.56
N ALA A 146 -13.78 41.26 -10.08
CA ALA A 146 -15.12 40.90 -9.63
C ALA A 146 -15.49 39.43 -9.94
N GLU A 147 -15.07 38.93 -11.10
CA GLU A 147 -15.28 37.54 -11.51
C GLU A 147 -14.35 36.59 -10.74
N VAL A 148 -13.12 37.04 -10.47
CA VAL A 148 -12.17 36.30 -9.60
C VAL A 148 -12.77 36.08 -8.21
N GLY A 149 -13.29 37.13 -7.59
CA GLY A 149 -13.96 37.06 -6.29
C GLY A 149 -15.17 36.12 -6.32
N HIS A 150 -15.98 36.19 -7.38
CA HIS A 150 -17.11 35.26 -7.57
C HIS A 150 -16.66 33.82 -7.68
N GLY A 151 -15.67 33.53 -8.55
CA GLY A 151 -15.17 32.17 -8.75
C GLY A 151 -14.53 31.56 -7.50
N LYS A 152 -13.75 32.35 -6.74
CA LYS A 152 -13.18 31.91 -5.46
C LYS A 152 -14.30 31.57 -4.44
N LYS A 153 -15.33 32.41 -4.37
CA LYS A 153 -16.46 32.18 -3.47
C LYS A 153 -17.23 30.91 -3.87
N GLU A 154 -17.58 30.76 -5.14
CA GLU A 154 -18.31 29.59 -5.64
C GLU A 154 -17.54 28.29 -5.36
N PHE A 155 -16.22 28.27 -5.60
CA PHE A 155 -15.36 27.13 -5.29
C PHE A 155 -15.37 26.81 -3.79
N SER A 156 -15.25 27.81 -2.94
CA SER A 156 -15.28 27.65 -1.48
C SER A 156 -16.64 27.15 -0.99
N ASP A 157 -17.74 27.61 -1.58
CA ASP A 157 -19.10 27.19 -1.24
C ASP A 157 -19.30 25.70 -1.57
N VAL A 158 -18.74 25.20 -2.68
CA VAL A 158 -18.76 23.77 -2.99
C VAL A 158 -18.07 22.96 -1.90
N ILE A 159 -16.86 23.33 -1.48
CA ILE A 159 -16.15 22.60 -0.42
C ILE A 159 -16.98 22.57 0.86
N ARG A 160 -17.51 23.73 1.27
CA ARG A 160 -18.31 23.90 2.48
C ARG A 160 -19.58 23.02 2.48
N ASN A 161 -20.20 22.82 1.30
CA ASN A 161 -21.37 21.97 1.16
C ASN A 161 -21.07 20.48 1.42
N PHE A 162 -19.82 20.06 1.36
CA PHE A 162 -19.40 18.69 1.66
C PHE A 162 -18.82 18.51 3.08
N ASP A 163 -18.62 19.57 3.86
CA ASP A 163 -17.98 19.51 5.19
C ASP A 163 -18.67 18.57 6.18
N SER A 164 -19.99 18.36 6.03
CA SER A 164 -20.73 17.40 6.88
C SER A 164 -20.52 15.93 6.48
N MET A 165 -19.99 15.66 5.29
CA MET A 165 -19.86 14.33 4.71
C MET A 165 -18.41 13.90 4.52
N LEU A 166 -17.49 14.85 4.32
CA LEU A 166 -16.08 14.63 4.04
C LEU A 166 -15.23 15.53 4.92
N ALA A 167 -14.19 14.97 5.54
CA ALA A 167 -13.15 15.81 6.12
C ALA A 167 -12.23 16.31 4.99
N SER A 168 -12.02 17.63 4.92
CA SER A 168 -11.24 18.27 3.86
C SER A 168 -10.16 19.17 4.42
N SER A 169 -8.99 19.18 3.79
CA SER A 169 -7.90 20.13 4.07
C SER A 169 -7.29 20.62 2.76
N SER A 170 -6.89 21.90 2.74
CA SER A 170 -6.26 22.53 1.60
C SER A 170 -4.81 22.92 1.89
N TYR A 171 -3.97 22.77 0.88
CA TYR A 171 -2.57 23.08 0.96
C TYR A 171 -2.15 23.85 -0.29
N SER A 172 -1.35 24.89 -0.11
CA SER A 172 -0.73 25.61 -1.22
C SER A 172 0.52 24.87 -1.67
N LEU A 173 0.63 24.67 -2.97
CA LEU A 173 1.81 24.14 -3.66
C LEU A 173 2.54 25.23 -4.44
N VAL A 174 2.03 26.45 -4.47
CA VAL A 174 2.57 27.57 -5.25
C VAL A 174 4.02 27.83 -4.89
N GLY A 175 4.90 27.74 -5.89
CA GLY A 175 6.35 27.93 -5.72
C GLY A 175 7.09 26.77 -5.05
N LEU A 176 6.39 25.71 -4.60
CA LEU A 176 6.99 24.55 -3.93
C LEU A 176 6.99 23.31 -4.81
N SER A 177 5.98 23.14 -5.65
CA SER A 177 5.84 21.98 -6.52
C SER A 177 5.65 22.41 -7.99
N GLY A 178 6.36 21.76 -8.90
CA GLY A 178 6.14 21.94 -10.34
C GLY A 178 4.91 21.16 -10.87
N ILE A 179 4.20 20.41 -10.01
CA ILE A 179 3.09 19.55 -10.43
C ILE A 179 1.76 20.31 -10.45
N GLY A 180 1.57 21.32 -9.60
CA GLY A 180 0.33 22.07 -9.49
C GLY A 180 0.41 23.16 -8.44
N ASP A 181 -0.71 23.80 -8.15
CA ASP A 181 -0.81 24.98 -7.30
C ASP A 181 -1.60 24.71 -6.01
N ILE A 182 -2.58 23.82 -6.07
CA ILE A 182 -3.44 23.43 -4.94
C ILE A 182 -3.35 21.94 -4.72
N LEU A 183 -3.23 21.49 -3.46
CA LEU A 183 -3.46 20.12 -3.06
C LEU A 183 -4.69 20.10 -2.13
N LEU A 184 -5.71 19.33 -2.50
CA LEU A 184 -6.85 19.03 -1.65
C LEU A 184 -6.71 17.61 -1.11
N TRP A 185 -6.69 17.47 0.21
CA TRP A 185 -6.80 16.20 0.90
C TRP A 185 -8.22 16.02 1.43
N ARG A 186 -8.86 14.94 1.07
CA ARG A 186 -10.23 14.62 1.49
C ARG A 186 -10.29 13.22 2.05
N VAL A 187 -11.09 13.04 3.09
CA VAL A 187 -11.31 11.76 3.75
C VAL A 187 -12.81 11.50 3.87
N GLY A 188 -13.23 10.30 3.55
CA GLY A 188 -14.61 9.88 3.68
C GLY A 188 -14.80 8.39 3.38
N THR A 189 -15.98 7.87 3.72
CA THR A 189 -16.32 6.45 3.56
C THR A 189 -16.87 6.11 2.18
N ASN A 190 -17.22 7.11 1.37
CA ASN A 190 -17.87 6.93 0.07
C ASN A 190 -17.06 7.61 -1.05
N ILE A 191 -16.48 6.78 -1.94
CA ILE A 191 -15.69 7.25 -3.08
C ILE A 191 -16.54 8.11 -4.04
N SER A 192 -17.83 7.79 -4.20
CA SER A 192 -18.70 8.56 -5.09
C SER A 192 -18.86 10.01 -4.65
N LEU A 193 -18.89 10.28 -3.34
CA LEU A 193 -18.92 11.65 -2.81
C LEU A 193 -17.60 12.40 -3.09
N LEU A 194 -16.46 11.72 -3.01
CA LEU A 194 -15.16 12.29 -3.37
C LEU A 194 -15.11 12.69 -4.84
N GLN A 195 -15.66 11.85 -5.72
CA GLN A 195 -15.78 12.11 -7.16
C GLN A 195 -16.76 13.24 -7.43
N GLU A 196 -17.94 13.21 -6.81
CA GLU A 196 -18.99 14.25 -6.96
C GLU A 196 -18.46 15.64 -6.58
N MET A 197 -17.76 15.73 -5.43
CA MET A 197 -17.12 16.98 -5.00
C MET A 197 -16.16 17.50 -6.06
N THR A 198 -15.30 16.64 -6.62
CA THR A 198 -14.35 17.05 -7.68
C THR A 198 -15.09 17.56 -8.91
N GLY A 199 -16.12 16.85 -9.35
CA GLY A 199 -16.94 17.28 -10.51
C GLY A 199 -17.62 18.64 -10.29
N LYS A 200 -18.14 18.88 -9.08
CA LYS A 200 -18.73 20.17 -8.73
C LYS A 200 -17.69 21.29 -8.67
N LEU A 201 -16.48 21.01 -8.12
CA LEU A 201 -15.39 21.99 -8.10
C LEU A 201 -14.96 22.40 -9.51
N LEU A 202 -14.82 21.45 -10.43
CA LEU A 202 -14.46 21.70 -11.82
C LEU A 202 -15.58 22.42 -12.60
N SER A 203 -16.82 22.35 -12.13
CA SER A 203 -17.97 23.03 -12.75
C SER A 203 -18.10 24.50 -12.30
N THR A 204 -17.36 24.95 -11.28
CA THR A 204 -17.37 26.34 -10.82
C THR A 204 -16.69 27.27 -11.81
N TYR A 205 -16.90 28.59 -11.67
CA TYR A 205 -16.23 29.58 -12.54
C TYR A 205 -14.71 29.44 -12.44
N LEU A 206 -14.11 29.36 -11.23
CA LEU A 206 -12.70 29.06 -11.06
C LEU A 206 -12.33 27.68 -11.63
N GLY A 207 -13.20 26.70 -11.45
CA GLY A 207 -12.97 25.32 -11.92
C GLY A 207 -12.70 25.22 -13.42
N ARG A 208 -13.20 26.15 -14.24
CA ARG A 208 -12.94 26.20 -15.69
C ARG A 208 -11.47 26.52 -16.00
N TYR A 209 -10.76 27.13 -15.07
CA TYR A 209 -9.34 27.45 -15.15
C TYR A 209 -8.46 26.45 -14.40
N LEU A 210 -9.05 25.34 -13.89
CA LEU A 210 -8.31 24.33 -13.15
C LEU A 210 -8.20 23.03 -13.94
N THR A 211 -7.00 22.48 -13.94
CA THR A 211 -6.71 21.15 -14.46
C THR A 211 -6.34 20.22 -13.31
N VAL A 212 -6.89 19.00 -13.32
CA VAL A 212 -6.46 17.94 -12.41
C VAL A 212 -5.14 17.36 -12.96
N GLU A 213 -4.03 17.68 -12.33
CA GLU A 213 -2.71 17.21 -12.74
C GLU A 213 -2.41 15.82 -12.20
N LYS A 214 -2.83 15.56 -10.97
CA LYS A 214 -2.71 14.26 -10.31
C LYS A 214 -3.85 14.03 -9.33
N SER A 215 -4.23 12.77 -9.21
CA SER A 215 -5.09 12.30 -8.14
C SER A 215 -4.49 11.06 -7.50
N PHE A 216 -4.73 10.88 -6.21
CA PHE A 216 -4.34 9.70 -5.47
C PHE A 216 -5.51 9.24 -4.61
N LEU A 217 -5.67 7.92 -4.52
CA LEU A 217 -6.71 7.29 -3.73
C LEU A 217 -6.12 6.12 -2.94
N GLY A 218 -6.36 6.13 -1.64
CA GLY A 218 -5.92 5.05 -0.76
C GLY A 218 -6.94 4.77 0.32
N LEU A 219 -6.96 3.54 0.81
CA LEU A 219 -7.76 3.09 1.91
C LEU A 219 -6.98 3.27 3.20
N LEU A 220 -7.51 4.04 4.14
CA LEU A 220 -6.92 4.20 5.46
C LEU A 220 -7.06 2.88 6.23
N GLY A 221 -5.98 2.45 6.88
CA GLY A 221 -5.95 1.21 7.64
C GLY A 221 -6.96 1.22 8.78
N GLU A 222 -7.39 0.05 9.21
CA GLU A 222 -8.17 -0.15 10.45
C GLU A 222 -7.27 0.18 11.65
N GLY A 223 -6.95 1.41 11.82
CA GLY A 223 -6.12 1.95 12.88
C GLY A 223 -6.94 2.70 13.89
N ALA A 224 -7.48 1.96 14.85
CA ALA A 224 -7.48 2.35 16.25
C ALA A 224 -8.20 3.62 16.68
N SER A 225 -8.87 4.37 15.86
CA SER A 225 -9.73 5.45 16.35
C SER A 225 -11.20 5.17 15.99
N ARG A 226 -12.06 5.10 16.98
CA ARG A 226 -13.53 5.12 16.79
C ARG A 226 -14.01 6.45 16.21
N ALA A 227 -13.13 7.44 16.13
CA ALA A 227 -13.39 8.73 15.51
C ALA A 227 -12.97 8.70 14.04
N PRO A 228 -13.70 9.35 13.13
CA PRO A 228 -13.29 9.54 11.75
C PRO A 228 -11.87 10.11 11.68
N PHE A 229 -11.10 9.64 10.70
CA PHE A 229 -9.77 10.19 10.46
C PHE A 229 -9.92 11.65 10.02
N ALA A 230 -9.16 12.54 10.66
CA ALA A 230 -9.09 13.95 10.26
C ALA A 230 -7.63 14.33 10.02
N PRO A 231 -7.34 15.10 8.95
CA PRO A 231 -6.03 15.73 8.77
C PRO A 231 -5.65 16.51 10.04
N ARG A 232 -4.39 16.39 10.45
CA ARG A 232 -3.85 17.24 11.51
C ARG A 232 -3.55 18.59 10.87
N ASN A 233 -3.91 19.69 11.53
CA ASN A 233 -3.61 21.04 11.04
C ASN A 233 -2.12 21.38 11.24
N SER A 234 -1.23 20.49 10.84
CA SER A 234 0.20 20.75 10.82
C SER A 234 0.56 21.66 9.66
N ARG A 235 1.58 22.47 9.87
CA ARG A 235 2.01 23.51 8.92
C ARG A 235 2.39 22.94 7.54
N PHE A 236 3.01 21.76 7.52
CA PHE A 236 3.48 21.12 6.29
C PHE A 236 2.86 19.74 6.13
N ILE A 237 2.57 19.40 4.88
CA ILE A 237 2.28 18.04 4.43
C ILE A 237 3.32 17.60 3.42
N HIS A 238 3.68 16.32 3.46
CA HIS A 238 4.42 15.65 2.41
C HIS A 238 3.72 14.36 2.05
N LEU A 239 3.19 14.28 0.85
CA LEU A 239 2.57 13.09 0.28
C LEU A 239 3.63 12.34 -0.54
N ARG A 240 3.94 11.12 -0.14
CA ARG A 240 4.88 10.24 -0.84
C ARG A 240 4.16 8.99 -1.32
N PRO A 241 3.85 8.87 -2.62
CA PRO A 241 3.43 7.62 -3.22
C PRO A 241 4.59 6.61 -3.15
N VAL A 242 4.29 5.40 -2.73
CA VAL A 242 5.26 4.31 -2.62
C VAL A 242 4.87 3.22 -3.60
N ILE A 243 5.71 2.96 -4.60
CA ILE A 243 5.54 1.87 -5.55
C ILE A 243 6.60 0.82 -5.24
N ARG A 244 6.16 -0.40 -4.96
CA ARG A 244 7.03 -1.53 -4.65
C ARG A 244 7.40 -2.29 -5.90
N THR A 245 8.58 -2.89 -5.89
CA THR A 245 9.03 -3.73 -6.99
C THR A 245 8.34 -5.09 -6.95
N LYS A 246 8.39 -5.83 -8.07
CA LYS A 246 7.88 -7.21 -8.13
C LYS A 246 8.52 -8.10 -7.05
N ASP A 247 9.79 -7.87 -6.74
CA ASP A 247 10.51 -8.66 -5.73
C ASP A 247 9.91 -8.49 -4.33
N TRP A 248 9.31 -7.35 -4.01
CA TRP A 248 8.55 -7.17 -2.78
C TRP A 248 7.38 -8.14 -2.68
N HIS A 249 6.59 -8.24 -3.73
CA HIS A 249 5.38 -9.06 -3.76
C HIS A 249 5.70 -10.56 -3.75
N LEU A 250 6.92 -10.94 -4.12
CA LEU A 250 7.42 -12.32 -4.07
C LEU A 250 8.07 -12.67 -2.73
N GLN A 251 8.26 -11.69 -1.82
CA GLN A 251 8.79 -11.97 -0.49
C GLN A 251 7.78 -12.74 0.35
N VAL A 252 8.29 -13.60 1.21
CA VAL A 252 7.50 -14.29 2.22
C VAL A 252 7.06 -13.32 3.33
N ASP A 253 5.92 -13.59 3.94
CA ASP A 253 5.27 -12.67 4.88
C ASP A 253 6.17 -12.22 6.01
N TYR A 254 6.90 -13.14 6.66
CA TYR A 254 7.78 -12.79 7.78
C TYR A 254 8.92 -11.82 7.40
N VAL A 255 9.38 -11.83 6.13
CA VAL A 255 10.37 -10.87 5.62
C VAL A 255 9.72 -9.51 5.46
N ARG A 256 8.53 -9.47 4.86
CA ARG A 256 7.75 -8.22 4.72
C ARG A 256 7.46 -7.60 6.07
N ASP A 257 6.99 -8.40 7.03
CA ASP A 257 6.70 -7.95 8.40
C ASP A 257 7.97 -7.44 9.11
N GLY A 258 9.12 -8.07 8.85
CA GLY A 258 10.41 -7.61 9.38
C GLY A 258 10.79 -6.23 8.87
N ILE A 259 10.64 -6.01 7.57
CA ILE A 259 10.92 -4.73 6.91
C ILE A 259 9.92 -3.65 7.35
N GLU A 260 8.65 -4.00 7.48
CA GLU A 260 7.62 -3.07 7.95
C GLU A 260 7.83 -2.66 9.43
N ARG A 261 8.29 -3.58 10.26
CA ARG A 261 8.71 -3.26 11.65
C ARG A 261 9.93 -2.34 11.68
N GLU A 262 10.92 -2.56 10.81
CA GLU A 262 12.08 -1.67 10.68
C GLU A 262 11.62 -0.25 10.29
N ARG A 263 10.78 -0.13 9.25
CA ARG A 263 10.19 1.15 8.84
C ARG A 263 9.48 1.83 10.00
N LYS A 264 8.63 1.09 10.72
CA LYS A 264 7.91 1.62 11.88
C LYS A 264 8.86 2.11 12.95
N ALA A 265 9.90 1.35 13.29
CA ALA A 265 10.91 1.74 14.27
C ALA A 265 11.67 3.01 13.86
N VAL A 266 11.89 3.22 12.55
CA VAL A 266 12.47 4.47 12.04
C VAL A 266 11.49 5.63 12.22
N ILE A 267 10.23 5.46 11.83
CA ILE A 267 9.18 6.49 11.99
C ILE A 267 9.04 6.89 13.47
N ASP A 268 9.02 5.94 14.39
CA ASP A 268 8.85 6.16 15.83
C ASP A 268 9.99 7.03 16.46
N ARG A 269 11.15 7.17 15.78
CA ARG A 269 12.24 8.07 16.19
C ARG A 269 11.96 9.55 15.89
N PHE A 270 10.92 9.84 15.07
CA PHE A 270 10.56 11.19 14.63
C PHE A 270 9.17 11.58 15.14
N PRO A 271 8.96 11.78 16.46
CA PRO A 271 7.65 12.06 17.03
C PRO A 271 7.04 13.41 16.57
N GLY A 272 7.88 14.30 16.02
CA GLY A 272 7.45 15.56 15.41
C GLY A 272 6.80 15.41 14.03
N VAL A 273 6.88 14.22 13.43
CA VAL A 273 6.26 13.91 12.14
C VAL A 273 5.16 12.87 12.35
N ARG A 274 3.91 13.23 12.12
CA ARG A 274 2.82 12.27 12.04
C ARG A 274 2.86 11.57 10.70
N VAL A 275 3.01 10.27 10.69
CA VAL A 275 2.96 9.45 9.48
C VAL A 275 1.68 8.64 9.44
N THR A 276 0.91 8.82 8.38
CA THR A 276 -0.29 8.03 8.08
C THR A 276 -0.04 7.24 6.80
N MET A 277 -0.43 5.97 6.82
CA MET A 277 -0.30 5.08 5.66
C MET A 277 -1.70 4.74 5.14
N ALA A 278 -1.92 4.96 3.84
CA ALA A 278 -3.13 4.51 3.16
C ALA A 278 -2.76 3.48 2.10
N SER A 279 -3.45 2.33 2.11
CA SER A 279 -3.26 1.29 1.10
C SER A 279 -3.89 1.73 -0.22
N SER A 280 -3.10 1.85 -1.26
CA SER A 280 -3.55 2.25 -2.61
C SER A 280 -3.40 1.11 -3.63
N PHE A 281 -2.88 -0.03 -3.21
CA PHE A 281 -2.72 -1.21 -4.08
C PHE A 281 -4.03 -1.61 -4.75
N GLY A 282 -4.05 -1.59 -6.09
CA GLY A 282 -5.23 -1.89 -6.88
C GLY A 282 -6.27 -0.76 -6.99
N LEU A 283 -6.05 0.37 -6.30
CA LEU A 283 -6.86 1.59 -6.41
C LEU A 283 -6.15 2.69 -7.20
N ASP A 284 -4.83 2.71 -7.17
CA ASP A 284 -3.97 3.73 -7.79
C ASP A 284 -2.69 3.06 -8.33
N GLU A 285 -1.83 3.83 -8.97
CA GLU A 285 -0.51 3.38 -9.45
C GLU A 285 0.45 3.00 -8.32
N SER A 286 0.22 3.53 -7.10
CA SER A 286 1.05 3.23 -5.93
C SER A 286 0.49 2.08 -5.10
N ASP A 287 1.36 1.42 -4.34
CA ASP A 287 0.94 0.41 -3.36
C ASP A 287 0.48 1.04 -2.06
N ILE A 288 1.14 2.14 -1.68
CA ILE A 288 0.89 2.87 -0.43
C ILE A 288 1.03 4.36 -0.70
N LEU A 289 0.16 5.14 -0.08
CA LEU A 289 0.34 6.58 0.10
C LEU A 289 0.87 6.81 1.52
N MET A 290 2.10 7.28 1.61
CA MET A 290 2.70 7.71 2.88
C MET A 290 2.46 9.21 3.04
N ILE A 291 1.68 9.58 4.04
CA ILE A 291 1.26 10.94 4.32
C ILE A 291 2.01 11.38 5.57
N MET A 292 2.85 12.39 5.44
CA MET A 292 3.64 12.95 6.53
C MET A 292 3.16 14.37 6.84
N GLU A 293 2.85 14.64 8.09
CA GLU A 293 2.42 15.97 8.56
C GLU A 293 3.37 16.43 9.66
N SER A 294 3.86 17.65 9.59
CA SER A 294 4.77 18.25 10.58
C SER A 294 4.68 19.77 10.60
N ASP A 295 5.01 20.37 11.73
CA ASP A 295 5.17 21.83 11.85
C ASP A 295 6.57 22.30 11.46
N ALA A 296 7.51 21.36 11.25
CA ALA A 296 8.90 21.58 10.83
C ALA A 296 9.18 20.81 9.55
N ALA A 297 9.45 21.52 8.45
CA ALA A 297 9.72 20.89 7.15
C ALA A 297 11.01 20.07 7.17
N GLU A 298 12.03 20.51 7.92
CA GLU A 298 13.29 19.81 8.13
C GLU A 298 13.10 18.43 8.74
N SER A 299 12.17 18.25 9.68
CA SER A 299 11.87 16.94 10.28
C SER A 299 11.34 15.94 9.25
N ILE A 300 10.61 16.41 8.22
CA ILE A 300 10.16 15.57 7.11
C ILE A 300 11.36 15.14 6.26
N VAL A 301 12.32 16.02 6.03
CA VAL A 301 13.55 15.72 5.28
C VAL A 301 14.37 14.67 6.02
N ASP A 302 14.59 14.87 7.32
CA ASP A 302 15.37 13.96 8.17
C ASP A 302 14.73 12.56 8.21
N LEU A 303 13.40 12.49 8.37
CA LEU A 303 12.67 11.23 8.31
C LEU A 303 12.80 10.55 6.95
N ASN A 304 12.63 11.30 5.85
CA ASN A 304 12.78 10.73 4.51
C ASN A 304 14.21 10.21 4.28
N GLN A 305 15.23 10.90 4.78
CA GLN A 305 16.61 10.44 4.70
C GLN A 305 16.81 9.15 5.50
N ALA A 306 16.30 9.08 6.74
CA ALA A 306 16.39 7.88 7.56
C ALA A 306 15.64 6.68 6.93
N LEU A 307 14.53 6.92 6.25
CA LEU A 307 13.79 5.88 5.51
C LEU A 307 14.58 5.34 4.30
N GLN A 308 15.45 6.15 3.68
CA GLN A 308 16.31 5.67 2.59
C GLN A 308 17.33 4.63 3.04
N GLU A 309 17.69 4.62 4.32
CA GLU A 309 18.65 3.69 4.90
C GLU A 309 18.02 2.34 5.27
N THR A 310 16.67 2.23 5.23
CA THR A 310 15.96 1.00 5.56
C THR A 310 16.06 -0.05 4.46
N GLN A 311 15.83 -1.32 4.82
CA GLN A 311 15.79 -2.43 3.88
C GLN A 311 14.65 -2.29 2.85
N GLU A 312 13.55 -1.60 3.22
CA GLU A 312 12.42 -1.36 2.32
C GLU A 312 12.86 -0.63 1.04
N ASN A 313 13.85 0.27 1.14
CA ASN A 313 14.30 1.05 0.00
C ASN A 313 14.81 0.20 -1.18
N ARG A 314 15.27 -1.02 -0.92
CA ARG A 314 15.70 -1.97 -1.97
C ARG A 314 14.55 -2.48 -2.84
N TYR A 315 13.34 -2.40 -2.31
CA TYR A 315 12.13 -2.88 -2.95
C TYR A 315 11.26 -1.74 -3.50
N LEU A 316 11.76 -0.50 -3.50
CA LEU A 316 11.02 0.64 -4.00
C LEU A 316 11.45 1.01 -5.41
N GLN A 317 10.47 1.43 -6.22
CA GLN A 317 10.77 2.08 -7.49
C GLN A 317 11.22 3.52 -7.25
N THR A 318 12.32 3.90 -7.87
CA THR A 318 13.01 5.20 -7.66
C THR A 318 12.27 6.40 -8.26
N SER A 319 11.20 6.19 -9.02
CA SER A 319 10.55 7.24 -9.83
C SER A 319 9.52 8.09 -9.09
N CYS A 320 9.16 7.74 -7.85
CA CYS A 320 8.09 8.44 -7.13
C CYS A 320 8.63 9.67 -6.41
N ARG A 321 8.30 10.84 -6.94
CA ARG A 321 8.56 12.12 -6.27
C ARG A 321 7.40 12.43 -5.32
N GLY A 322 7.74 12.79 -4.08
CA GLY A 322 6.75 13.29 -3.13
C GLY A 322 6.28 14.71 -3.48
N ILE A 323 5.15 15.10 -2.92
CA ILE A 323 4.53 16.42 -3.08
C ILE A 323 4.52 17.07 -1.71
N THR A 324 5.15 18.24 -1.59
CA THR A 324 5.16 19.01 -0.35
C THR A 324 4.25 20.23 -0.50
N GLY A 325 3.39 20.45 0.48
CA GLY A 325 2.50 21.61 0.53
C GLY A 325 2.50 22.30 1.90
N VAL A 326 2.07 23.54 1.91
CA VAL A 326 1.87 24.34 3.12
C VAL A 326 0.38 24.42 3.42
N SER A 327 -0.01 24.00 4.62
CA SER A 327 -1.38 24.09 5.10
C SER A 327 -1.80 25.55 5.25
N ARG A 328 -2.91 25.91 4.64
CA ARG A 328 -3.51 27.23 4.73
C ARG A 328 -5.03 27.12 4.67
N PRO A 329 -5.76 28.05 5.28
CA PRO A 329 -7.17 28.22 5.02
C PRO A 329 -7.44 28.30 3.51
N LEU A 330 -8.51 27.67 3.05
CA LEU A 330 -8.83 27.62 1.61
C LEU A 330 -8.79 28.99 0.93
N GLY A 331 -9.37 30.03 1.57
CA GLY A 331 -9.34 31.39 1.03
C GLY A 331 -7.93 31.88 0.71
N GLU A 332 -6.97 31.67 1.62
CA GLU A 332 -5.57 32.02 1.41
C GLU A 332 -4.92 31.22 0.27
N VAL A 333 -5.24 29.91 0.17
CA VAL A 333 -4.76 29.09 -0.95
C VAL A 333 -5.25 29.64 -2.28
N LEU A 334 -6.53 30.04 -2.35
CA LEU A 334 -7.11 30.63 -3.56
C LEU A 334 -6.56 32.03 -3.87
N ASP A 335 -6.21 32.81 -2.84
CA ASP A 335 -5.59 34.13 -3.03
C ASP A 335 -4.17 34.02 -3.62
N MET A 336 -3.43 32.96 -3.28
CA MET A 336 -2.10 32.70 -3.85
C MET A 336 -2.10 32.35 -5.35
N LEU A 337 -3.25 32.02 -5.94
CA LEU A 337 -3.35 31.74 -7.38
C LEU A 337 -3.20 33.00 -8.23
N GLY A 338 -3.25 34.17 -7.62
CA GLY A 338 -3.28 35.46 -8.30
C GLY A 338 -4.69 35.80 -8.82
N GLY A 339 -4.77 36.88 -9.59
CA GLY A 339 -6.07 37.43 -10.03
C GLY A 339 -6.63 38.36 -8.95
N VAL A 340 -6.07 39.54 -8.84
CA VAL A 340 -6.55 40.62 -7.95
C VAL A 340 -7.12 41.73 -8.82
#